data_3a1fd3ec2968e833a0cace1af8c32d83
#
_entry.id   3a1fd3ec2968e833a0cace1af8c32d83
#
_cell.length_a   1.000
_cell.length_b   1.000
_cell.length_c   1.000
_cell.angle_alpha   90.00
_cell.angle_beta   90.00
_cell.angle_gamma   90.00
#
_symmetry.space_group_name_H-M   'P 1'
#
loop_
_entity.id
_entity.type
_entity.pdbx_description
1 polymer ?
#
loop_
_entity_poly.entity_id
_entity_poly.type
_entity_poly.pdbx_seq_one_letter_code
_entity_poly.pdbx_strand_id
1 'polypeptide(L)'
;MAKDNSQIAMEDMQQTIYKELGYKSYPFPFTTPAYLEAYGALVGLNTPPAKTARVLELGATYGGNIISQAVFNPEATFVGIELSQDQVEKGNQIICDVKLENVSLVQGDILNFDESMGTFDYIIAHGFYSWINDEMKDKLLNIISNHLADNGIAYVSYNTYPGWHTMEEVRQLMLFANRGQDKLTHKEKVLRGKTVGSLVGAQILNYDNLKERNSKFLGALRSVMQKDDYYVGHDHLEPHNDPCYFYQFNDHLKAHDLAYVCDADLTLSMVRTYDESIAAKLEQLAPNSQVDQEQYLDFILDTTFRKSIICKASVAKDINFAVANPAEVNTIPVRTIVNSFVFQILFDEEALEMFENVLVRDTFQALIKDGGTFNMIEALAILKAAHEAAHASDDELEPAVCSLYRAVVEHMVRGGIRFYKTFPVKEEYMEGLSYIPARFTNFVKAIVHGGSEYMYGADMFNDAIGDISEEDLLFMELLNKPKAKSTVIKKIKEALFSADQSQTTKHQNAMAEAFYNELTTRMEQLGFIRSKKTGSIS
;
A
#
# COMPACT_ATOMS: atom_id res chain seq x y z
N MET A 1 -6.37 37.60 1.39
CA MET A 1 -7.05 38.01 2.65
C MET A 1 -6.12 37.67 3.80
N ALA A 2 -6.03 38.51 4.84
CA ALA A 2 -5.20 38.14 6.01
C ALA A 2 -5.84 36.90 6.69
N LYS A 3 -5.03 35.88 6.99
CA LYS A 3 -5.48 34.70 7.73
C LYS A 3 -6.06 35.15 9.07
N ASP A 4 -7.16 34.54 9.49
CA ASP A 4 -7.74 34.78 10.83
C ASP A 4 -6.75 34.27 11.91
N ASN A 5 -6.68 34.98 13.03
CA ASN A 5 -5.80 34.60 14.16
C ASN A 5 -6.02 33.17 14.66
N SER A 6 -7.22 32.62 14.48
CA SER A 6 -7.54 31.21 14.79
C SER A 6 -6.89 30.23 13.81
N GLN A 7 -6.81 30.55 12.53
CA GLN A 7 -6.12 29.74 11.51
C GLN A 7 -4.61 29.74 11.72
N ILE A 8 -4.03 30.90 12.02
CA ILE A 8 -2.60 31.03 12.34
C ILE A 8 -2.25 30.21 13.59
N ALA A 9 -3.08 30.26 14.63
CA ALA A 9 -2.86 29.47 15.84
C ALA A 9 -2.99 27.94 15.62
N MET A 10 -3.86 27.50 14.72
CA MET A 10 -3.98 26.08 14.35
C MET A 10 -2.78 25.61 13.54
N GLU A 11 -2.30 26.38 12.57
CA GLU A 11 -1.11 26.06 11.78
C GLU A 11 0.16 26.00 12.65
N ASP A 12 0.34 26.96 13.57
CA ASP A 12 1.45 26.95 14.52
C ASP A 12 1.40 25.74 15.45
N MET A 13 0.19 25.31 15.86
CA MET A 13 -0.02 24.15 16.71
C MET A 13 0.26 22.86 15.95
N GLN A 14 -0.21 22.71 14.71
CA GLN A 14 0.10 21.56 13.85
C GLN A 14 1.60 21.45 13.59
N GLN A 15 2.27 22.56 13.23
CA GLN A 15 3.73 22.56 13.04
C GLN A 15 4.48 22.13 14.32
N THR A 16 3.98 22.50 15.50
CA THR A 16 4.58 22.08 16.79
C THR A 16 4.40 20.59 17.03
N ILE A 17 3.24 20.03 16.74
CA ILE A 17 2.95 18.58 16.84
C ILE A 17 3.90 17.78 15.93
N TYR A 18 4.02 18.17 14.66
CA TYR A 18 4.91 17.52 13.70
C TYR A 18 6.40 17.60 14.08
N LYS A 19 6.81 18.62 14.86
CA LYS A 19 8.19 18.71 15.39
C LYS A 19 8.43 17.83 16.60
N GLU A 20 7.44 17.67 17.49
CA GLU A 20 7.58 16.89 18.73
C GLU A 20 7.38 15.38 18.52
N LEU A 21 6.46 15.02 17.64
CA LEU A 21 6.15 13.64 17.26
C LEU A 21 6.16 13.56 15.73
N GLY A 22 7.36 13.43 15.14
CA GLY A 22 7.49 13.29 13.69
C GLY A 22 6.66 12.13 13.17
N TYR A 23 5.77 12.40 12.20
CA TYR A 23 5.02 11.33 11.53
C TYR A 23 5.96 10.59 10.58
N LYS A 24 6.35 9.38 10.95
CA LYS A 24 7.23 8.57 10.12
C LYS A 24 6.52 8.17 8.82
N SER A 25 7.09 8.52 7.68
CA SER A 25 6.51 8.20 6.37
C SER A 25 6.50 6.71 6.10
N TYR A 26 5.32 6.18 5.72
CA TYR A 26 5.15 4.79 5.30
C TYR A 26 5.09 4.68 3.78
N PRO A 27 5.61 3.61 3.20
CA PRO A 27 5.30 3.21 1.83
C PRO A 27 3.94 2.51 1.80
N PHE A 28 3.13 2.79 0.76
CA PHE A 28 1.80 2.23 0.59
C PHE A 28 1.68 1.54 -0.77
N PRO A 29 1.60 0.20 -0.84
CA PRO A 29 1.52 -0.55 -2.10
C PRO A 29 0.38 -0.10 -3.02
N PHE A 30 -0.79 0.17 -2.44
CA PHE A 30 -2.01 0.54 -3.15
C PHE A 30 -2.01 1.97 -3.73
N THR A 31 -0.97 2.75 -3.50
CA THR A 31 -0.78 4.09 -4.10
C THR A 31 0.21 4.05 -5.27
N THR A 32 0.83 2.90 -5.56
CA THR A 32 1.81 2.82 -6.65
C THR A 32 1.14 2.94 -8.01
N PRO A 33 1.80 3.57 -9.01
CA PRO A 33 1.28 3.61 -10.38
C PRO A 33 0.93 2.23 -10.93
N ALA A 34 1.75 1.21 -10.63
CA ALA A 34 1.51 -0.15 -11.09
C ALA A 34 0.22 -0.77 -10.53
N TYR A 35 -0.09 -0.46 -9.25
CA TYR A 35 -1.34 -0.87 -8.62
C TYR A 35 -2.52 -0.12 -9.23
N LEU A 36 -2.44 1.22 -9.32
CA LEU A 36 -3.51 2.06 -9.84
C LEU A 36 -3.79 1.78 -11.33
N GLU A 37 -2.76 1.54 -12.14
CA GLU A 37 -2.88 1.08 -13.54
C GLU A 37 -3.68 -0.21 -13.63
N ALA A 38 -3.36 -1.20 -12.79
CA ALA A 38 -4.03 -2.50 -12.79
C ALA A 38 -5.50 -2.40 -12.36
N TYR A 39 -5.80 -1.58 -11.34
CA TYR A 39 -7.15 -1.38 -10.85
C TYR A 39 -8.04 -0.65 -11.86
N GLY A 40 -7.51 0.39 -12.52
CA GLY A 40 -8.23 1.03 -13.62
C GLY A 40 -8.48 0.07 -14.79
N ALA A 41 -7.47 -0.73 -15.17
CA ALA A 41 -7.62 -1.73 -16.24
C ALA A 41 -8.60 -2.86 -15.87
N LEU A 42 -8.69 -3.23 -14.59
CA LEU A 42 -9.64 -4.24 -14.08
C LEU A 42 -11.08 -3.86 -14.38
N VAL A 43 -11.41 -2.57 -14.31
CA VAL A 43 -12.74 -2.04 -14.60
C VAL A 43 -12.87 -1.44 -16.00
N GLY A 44 -11.95 -1.75 -16.91
CA GLY A 44 -12.03 -1.39 -18.33
C GLY A 44 -11.47 -0.03 -18.72
N LEU A 45 -10.86 0.72 -17.80
CA LEU A 45 -10.23 2.01 -18.11
C LEU A 45 -8.87 1.81 -18.80
N ASN A 46 -8.56 2.70 -19.76
CA ASN A 46 -7.27 2.74 -20.43
C ASN A 46 -6.32 3.69 -19.68
N THR A 47 -5.72 3.22 -18.62
CA THR A 47 -4.86 3.97 -17.73
C THR A 47 -3.47 4.25 -18.32
N PRO A 48 -2.77 5.33 -17.91
CA PRO A 48 -1.40 5.60 -18.33
C PRO A 48 -0.44 4.48 -17.87
N PRO A 49 0.63 4.17 -18.66
CA PRO A 49 1.59 3.16 -18.26
C PRO A 49 2.35 3.56 -16.99
N ALA A 50 2.34 2.71 -15.98
CA ALA A 50 3.01 2.95 -14.71
C ALA A 50 4.53 3.19 -14.86
N LYS A 51 5.15 2.50 -15.81
CA LYS A 51 6.61 2.52 -16.04
C LYS A 51 7.17 3.92 -16.29
N THR A 52 6.44 4.77 -17.01
CA THR A 52 6.85 6.13 -17.41
C THR A 52 5.98 7.21 -16.81
N ALA A 53 5.22 6.86 -15.79
CA ALA A 53 4.22 7.73 -15.18
C ALA A 53 4.82 8.99 -14.55
N ARG A 54 4.06 10.07 -14.60
CA ARG A 54 4.28 11.26 -13.83
C ARG A 54 3.34 11.32 -12.64
N VAL A 55 3.88 11.30 -11.44
CA VAL A 55 3.14 11.09 -10.18
C VAL A 55 3.22 12.33 -9.30
N LEU A 56 2.09 12.73 -8.72
CA LEU A 56 2.01 13.76 -7.70
C LEU A 56 1.48 13.17 -6.39
N GLU A 57 2.15 13.44 -5.26
CA GLU A 57 1.62 13.14 -3.93
C GLU A 57 1.41 14.45 -3.16
N LEU A 58 0.18 14.63 -2.64
CA LEU A 58 -0.22 15.78 -1.82
C LEU A 58 -0.22 15.36 -0.35
N GLY A 59 0.54 16.09 0.51
CA GLY A 59 0.80 15.69 1.89
C GLY A 59 1.88 14.60 1.97
N ALA A 60 3.00 14.77 1.25
CA ALA A 60 4.03 13.74 1.09
C ALA A 60 4.88 13.48 2.35
N THR A 61 4.74 14.25 3.42
CA THR A 61 5.55 14.17 4.64
C THR A 61 7.06 14.19 4.31
N TYR A 62 7.85 13.22 4.81
CA TYR A 62 9.27 13.07 4.43
C TYR A 62 9.48 12.40 3.06
N GLY A 63 8.42 12.11 2.30
CA GLY A 63 8.48 11.48 0.97
C GLY A 63 8.67 9.98 0.97
N GLY A 64 8.55 9.29 2.12
CA GLY A 64 8.83 7.85 2.23
C GLY A 64 8.07 7.00 1.22
N ASN A 65 6.85 7.37 0.89
CA ASN A 65 6.05 6.67 -0.10
C ASN A 65 6.60 6.83 -1.53
N ILE A 66 6.88 8.06 -1.98
CA ILE A 66 7.32 8.31 -3.36
C ILE A 66 8.82 8.12 -3.59
N ILE A 67 9.66 8.31 -2.57
CA ILE A 67 11.11 8.03 -2.67
C ILE A 67 11.32 6.53 -2.91
N SER A 68 10.63 5.67 -2.16
CA SER A 68 10.67 4.23 -2.35
C SER A 68 10.26 3.84 -3.77
N GLN A 69 9.15 4.40 -4.27
CA GLN A 69 8.67 4.15 -5.63
C GLN A 69 9.70 4.60 -6.68
N ALA A 70 10.30 5.78 -6.50
CA ALA A 70 11.30 6.32 -7.43
C ALA A 70 12.56 5.43 -7.53
N VAL A 71 12.96 4.80 -6.43
CA VAL A 71 14.08 3.85 -6.39
C VAL A 71 13.85 2.67 -7.32
N PHE A 72 12.64 2.13 -7.35
CA PHE A 72 12.30 0.95 -8.17
C PHE A 72 11.86 1.30 -9.60
N ASN A 73 11.37 2.53 -9.84
CA ASN A 73 10.82 2.98 -11.12
C ASN A 73 11.62 4.14 -11.72
N PRO A 74 12.82 3.90 -12.26
CA PRO A 74 13.73 4.97 -12.70
C PRO A 74 13.26 5.74 -13.95
N GLU A 75 12.28 5.24 -14.69
CA GLU A 75 11.72 5.90 -15.87
C GLU A 75 10.47 6.74 -15.54
N ALA A 76 9.86 6.53 -14.36
CA ALA A 76 8.77 7.36 -13.85
C ALA A 76 9.31 8.56 -13.08
N THR A 77 8.52 9.64 -12.97
CA THR A 77 8.89 10.84 -12.22
C THR A 77 7.89 11.12 -11.09
N PHE A 78 8.40 11.58 -9.96
CA PHE A 78 7.63 11.76 -8.74
C PHE A 78 7.80 13.16 -8.18
N VAL A 79 6.71 13.81 -7.80
CA VAL A 79 6.70 15.08 -7.10
C VAL A 79 5.85 14.96 -5.84
N GLY A 80 6.41 15.29 -4.69
CA GLY A 80 5.67 15.39 -3.43
C GLY A 80 5.52 16.85 -3.01
N ILE A 81 4.32 17.24 -2.59
CA ILE A 81 4.06 18.55 -1.98
C ILE A 81 3.79 18.35 -0.50
N GLU A 82 4.49 19.12 0.32
CA GLU A 82 4.38 19.06 1.78
C GLU A 82 4.45 20.47 2.37
N LEU A 83 3.61 20.75 3.37
CA LEU A 83 3.54 22.06 4.03
C LEU A 83 4.77 22.32 4.92
N SER A 84 5.26 21.29 5.59
CA SER A 84 6.36 21.38 6.55
C SER A 84 7.71 21.52 5.86
N GLN A 85 8.35 22.68 6.00
CA GLN A 85 9.70 22.95 5.49
C GLN A 85 10.73 21.94 6.03
N ASP A 86 10.67 21.60 7.32
CA ASP A 86 11.59 20.65 7.95
C ASP A 86 11.47 19.23 7.33
N GLN A 87 10.25 18.77 7.05
CA GLN A 87 10.01 17.48 6.41
C GLN A 87 10.53 17.46 4.97
N VAL A 88 10.29 18.55 4.21
CA VAL A 88 10.80 18.70 2.85
C VAL A 88 12.31 18.70 2.79
N GLU A 89 12.97 19.45 3.70
CA GLU A 89 14.44 19.51 3.76
C GLU A 89 15.06 18.14 4.05
N LYS A 90 14.52 17.42 5.03
CA LYS A 90 15.00 16.09 5.40
C LYS A 90 14.74 15.05 4.30
N GLY A 91 13.55 15.08 3.69
CA GLY A 91 13.23 14.21 2.56
C GLY A 91 14.13 14.47 1.35
N ASN A 92 14.37 15.73 0.99
CA ASN A 92 15.30 16.08 -0.07
C ASN A 92 16.77 15.74 0.26
N GLN A 93 17.17 15.75 1.54
CA GLN A 93 18.46 15.23 1.93
C GLN A 93 18.57 13.72 1.64
N ILE A 94 17.54 12.94 1.98
CA ILE A 94 17.49 11.50 1.66
C ILE A 94 17.55 11.27 0.14
N ILE A 95 16.79 12.03 -0.66
CA ILE A 95 16.83 11.98 -2.13
C ILE A 95 18.26 12.21 -2.65
N CYS A 96 18.96 13.21 -2.10
CA CYS A 96 20.35 13.52 -2.43
C CYS A 96 21.30 12.38 -2.07
N ASP A 97 21.16 11.79 -0.87
CA ASP A 97 22.02 10.71 -0.37
C ASP A 97 21.83 9.43 -1.20
N VAL A 98 20.60 9.14 -1.62
CA VAL A 98 20.27 8.02 -2.54
C VAL A 98 20.72 8.30 -3.97
N LYS A 99 20.93 9.57 -4.34
CA LYS A 99 21.27 10.06 -5.68
C LYS A 99 20.17 9.78 -6.70
N LEU A 100 18.93 10.10 -6.34
CA LEU A 100 17.78 10.02 -7.25
C LEU A 100 17.62 11.36 -8.00
N GLU A 101 17.31 11.25 -9.30
CA GLU A 101 17.05 12.39 -10.19
C GLU A 101 15.58 12.46 -10.63
N ASN A 102 14.79 11.43 -10.31
CA ASN A 102 13.43 11.26 -10.75
C ASN A 102 12.37 11.51 -9.64
N VAL A 103 12.77 12.11 -8.54
CA VAL A 103 11.86 12.49 -7.45
C VAL A 103 12.29 13.81 -6.82
N SER A 104 11.32 14.62 -6.38
CA SER A 104 11.54 15.85 -5.65
C SER A 104 10.44 16.11 -4.64
N LEU A 105 10.78 16.70 -3.50
CA LEU A 105 9.83 17.25 -2.55
C LEU A 105 9.84 18.78 -2.65
N VAL A 106 8.66 19.37 -2.72
CA VAL A 106 8.43 20.81 -2.83
C VAL A 106 7.67 21.28 -1.60
N GLN A 107 8.20 22.28 -0.90
CA GLN A 107 7.47 22.94 0.17
C GLN A 107 6.33 23.77 -0.42
N GLY A 108 5.11 23.51 0.00
CA GLY A 108 3.95 24.23 -0.51
C GLY A 108 2.67 23.98 0.26
N ASP A 109 1.85 25.01 0.30
CA ASP A 109 0.47 24.93 0.75
C ASP A 109 -0.42 24.63 -0.46
N ILE A 110 -1.29 23.62 -0.38
CA ILE A 110 -2.20 23.25 -1.48
C ILE A 110 -3.10 24.42 -1.90
N LEU A 111 -3.44 25.34 -1.00
CA LEU A 111 -4.21 26.54 -1.34
C LEU A 111 -3.48 27.43 -2.36
N ASN A 112 -2.15 27.38 -2.37
CA ASN A 112 -1.27 28.12 -3.27
C ASN A 112 -0.59 27.20 -4.29
N PHE A 113 -1.24 26.11 -4.69
CA PHE A 113 -0.70 25.14 -5.66
C PHE A 113 -0.24 25.83 -6.94
N ASP A 114 0.96 25.49 -7.40
CA ASP A 114 1.54 26.04 -8.63
C ASP A 114 0.90 25.36 -9.86
N GLU A 115 -0.03 26.07 -10.48
CA GLU A 115 -0.75 25.64 -11.69
C GLU A 115 0.21 25.38 -12.89
N SER A 116 1.46 25.87 -12.85
CA SER A 116 2.46 25.63 -13.90
C SER A 116 3.07 24.22 -13.85
N MET A 117 2.81 23.44 -12.80
CA MET A 117 3.29 22.06 -12.69
C MET A 117 2.77 21.13 -13.80
N GLY A 118 1.74 21.52 -14.54
CA GLY A 118 1.18 20.74 -15.65
C GLY A 118 0.35 19.55 -15.17
N THR A 119 0.27 18.48 -15.99
CA THR A 119 -0.58 17.33 -15.72
C THR A 119 0.22 16.15 -15.17
N PHE A 120 -0.47 15.28 -14.43
CA PHE A 120 0.07 14.05 -13.82
C PHE A 120 -0.78 12.86 -14.23
N ASP A 121 -0.13 11.73 -14.44
CA ASP A 121 -0.80 10.46 -14.76
C ASP A 121 -1.50 9.87 -13.53
N TYR A 122 -0.87 10.06 -12.36
CA TYR A 122 -1.38 9.61 -11.06
C TYR A 122 -1.25 10.71 -10.03
N ILE A 123 -2.33 10.95 -9.25
CA ILE A 123 -2.35 11.91 -8.14
C ILE A 123 -2.77 11.17 -6.88
N ILE A 124 -1.98 11.31 -5.81
CA ILE A 124 -2.14 10.59 -4.55
C ILE A 124 -2.39 11.61 -3.42
N ALA A 125 -3.41 11.35 -2.61
CA ALA A 125 -3.69 12.06 -1.36
C ALA A 125 -4.04 11.03 -0.27
N HIS A 126 -3.01 10.42 0.33
CA HIS A 126 -3.19 9.40 1.35
C HIS A 126 -3.24 10.01 2.75
N GLY A 127 -4.32 9.70 3.51
CA GLY A 127 -4.48 10.21 4.87
C GLY A 127 -4.52 11.74 4.96
N PHE A 128 -5.10 12.41 3.95
CA PHE A 128 -5.07 13.86 3.85
C PHE A 128 -6.47 14.49 3.96
N TYR A 129 -7.47 13.97 3.25
CA TYR A 129 -8.79 14.57 3.07
C TYR A 129 -9.55 14.83 4.38
N SER A 130 -9.47 13.96 5.38
CA SER A 130 -10.17 14.11 6.66
C SER A 130 -9.52 15.11 7.63
N TRP A 131 -8.29 15.55 7.34
CA TRP A 131 -7.49 16.42 8.20
C TRP A 131 -7.49 17.88 7.77
N ILE A 132 -8.20 18.21 6.69
CA ILE A 132 -8.28 19.54 6.10
C ILE A 132 -9.72 20.07 6.11
N ASN A 133 -9.87 21.39 6.14
CA ASN A 133 -11.18 22.04 6.11
C ASN A 133 -11.83 22.00 4.72
N ASP A 134 -13.08 22.39 4.60
CA ASP A 134 -13.85 22.31 3.36
C ASP A 134 -13.23 23.12 2.21
N GLU A 135 -12.69 24.32 2.46
CA GLU A 135 -11.98 25.12 1.44
C GLU A 135 -10.77 24.34 0.86
N MET A 136 -10.01 23.67 1.73
CA MET A 136 -8.88 22.85 1.31
C MET A 136 -9.32 21.57 0.62
N LYS A 137 -10.46 20.96 1.02
CA LYS A 137 -11.04 19.79 0.32
C LYS A 137 -11.47 20.18 -1.09
N ASP A 138 -12.14 21.32 -1.27
CA ASP A 138 -12.48 21.87 -2.59
C ASP A 138 -11.22 22.11 -3.44
N LYS A 139 -10.19 22.72 -2.86
CA LYS A 139 -8.92 22.96 -3.58
C LYS A 139 -8.23 21.65 -3.95
N LEU A 140 -8.22 20.65 -3.07
CA LEU A 140 -7.68 19.32 -3.36
C LEU A 140 -8.35 18.69 -4.58
N LEU A 141 -9.69 18.66 -4.60
CA LEU A 141 -10.43 18.08 -5.72
C LEU A 141 -10.29 18.90 -7.00
N ASN A 142 -10.19 20.24 -6.91
CA ASN A 142 -9.84 21.11 -8.04
C ASN A 142 -8.46 20.81 -8.61
N ILE A 143 -7.44 20.59 -7.75
CA ILE A 143 -6.09 20.19 -8.19
C ILE A 143 -6.19 18.87 -8.96
N ILE A 144 -6.88 17.88 -8.41
CA ILE A 144 -7.07 16.58 -9.08
C ILE A 144 -7.78 16.76 -10.42
N SER A 145 -8.91 17.47 -10.47
CA SER A 145 -9.67 17.68 -11.70
C SER A 145 -8.86 18.37 -12.80
N ASN A 146 -8.09 19.42 -12.45
CA ASN A 146 -7.37 20.22 -13.42
C ASN A 146 -6.02 19.63 -13.84
N HIS A 147 -5.35 18.89 -12.94
CA HIS A 147 -3.99 18.40 -13.16
C HIS A 147 -3.90 16.88 -13.38
N LEU A 148 -4.98 16.13 -13.25
CA LEU A 148 -5.00 14.73 -13.66
C LEU A 148 -5.02 14.65 -15.19
N ALA A 149 -4.25 13.75 -15.78
CA ALA A 149 -4.33 13.43 -17.22
C ALA A 149 -5.74 12.93 -17.56
N ASP A 150 -6.17 13.04 -18.82
CA ASP A 150 -7.55 12.68 -19.21
C ASP A 150 -7.91 11.24 -18.90
N ASN A 151 -6.96 10.32 -19.01
CA ASN A 151 -7.08 8.90 -18.64
C ASN A 151 -6.34 8.56 -17.34
N GLY A 152 -5.93 9.57 -16.57
CA GLY A 152 -5.23 9.40 -15.31
C GLY A 152 -6.11 8.87 -14.20
N ILE A 153 -5.46 8.38 -13.15
CA ILE A 153 -6.11 7.86 -11.94
C ILE A 153 -5.61 8.66 -10.74
N ALA A 154 -6.54 9.05 -9.86
CA ALA A 154 -6.17 9.59 -8.57
C ALA A 154 -6.63 8.65 -7.44
N TYR A 155 -5.93 8.75 -6.32
CA TYR A 155 -6.19 8.01 -5.10
C TYR A 155 -6.41 9.00 -3.95
N VAL A 156 -7.54 8.87 -3.24
CA VAL A 156 -7.85 9.68 -2.06
C VAL A 156 -8.34 8.77 -0.94
N SER A 157 -7.70 8.85 0.23
CA SER A 157 -8.17 8.13 1.39
C SER A 157 -8.67 9.06 2.49
N TYR A 158 -9.64 8.57 3.26
CA TYR A 158 -10.31 9.35 4.28
C TYR A 158 -10.98 8.47 5.33
N ASN A 159 -11.14 9.03 6.52
CA ASN A 159 -11.94 8.45 7.59
C ASN A 159 -13.42 8.48 7.20
N THR A 160 -14.14 7.38 7.40
CA THR A 160 -15.53 7.29 6.96
C THR A 160 -16.48 6.82 8.05
N TYR A 161 -17.69 7.33 7.97
CA TYR A 161 -18.81 6.84 8.74
C TYR A 161 -19.47 5.61 8.06
N PRO A 162 -20.08 4.68 8.85
CA PRO A 162 -20.43 4.81 10.28
C PRO A 162 -19.30 4.44 11.25
N GLY A 163 -18.31 3.65 10.83
CA GLY A 163 -17.33 3.07 11.75
C GLY A 163 -16.53 4.12 12.54
N TRP A 164 -16.24 5.26 11.93
CA TRP A 164 -15.50 6.32 12.63
C TRP A 164 -16.26 6.93 13.83
N HIS A 165 -17.58 6.76 13.95
CA HIS A 165 -18.30 7.22 15.14
C HIS A 165 -17.72 6.62 16.43
N THR A 166 -17.42 5.33 16.43
CA THR A 166 -16.83 4.67 17.60
C THR A 166 -15.38 5.12 17.84
N MET A 167 -14.60 5.38 16.79
CA MET A 167 -13.26 5.94 16.91
C MET A 167 -13.29 7.37 17.45
N GLU A 168 -14.27 8.16 17.04
CA GLU A 168 -14.47 9.52 17.57
C GLU A 168 -14.80 9.52 19.06
N GLU A 169 -15.54 8.55 19.58
CA GLU A 169 -15.76 8.41 21.03
C GLU A 169 -14.44 8.24 21.79
N VAL A 170 -13.52 7.40 21.27
CA VAL A 170 -12.18 7.23 21.86
C VAL A 170 -11.37 8.51 21.75
N ARG A 171 -11.41 9.18 20.60
CA ARG A 171 -10.74 10.46 20.36
C ARG A 171 -11.23 11.53 21.36
N GLN A 172 -12.53 11.67 21.52
CA GLN A 172 -13.12 12.63 22.45
C GLN A 172 -12.72 12.34 23.90
N LEU A 173 -12.64 11.06 24.30
CA LEU A 173 -12.12 10.69 25.63
C LEU A 173 -10.68 11.17 25.81
N MET A 174 -9.81 10.99 24.80
CA MET A 174 -8.40 11.39 24.86
C MET A 174 -8.23 12.91 24.85
N LEU A 175 -9.02 13.63 24.06
CA LEU A 175 -9.05 15.10 24.04
C LEU A 175 -9.54 15.64 25.38
N PHE A 176 -10.62 15.07 25.95
CA PHE A 176 -11.12 15.46 27.25
C PHE A 176 -10.10 15.20 28.36
N ALA A 177 -9.38 14.08 28.32
CA ALA A 177 -8.30 13.79 29.27
C ALA A 177 -7.22 14.88 29.28
N ASN A 178 -6.99 15.53 28.13
CA ASN A 178 -5.97 16.56 27.95
C ASN A 178 -6.50 18.00 28.09
N ARG A 179 -7.78 18.17 28.42
CA ARG A 179 -8.38 19.49 28.58
C ARG A 179 -7.66 20.32 29.66
N GLY A 180 -7.22 21.54 29.29
CA GLY A 180 -6.52 22.45 30.21
C GLY A 180 -5.07 22.04 30.52
N GLN A 181 -4.49 21.11 29.73
CA GLN A 181 -3.12 20.63 29.89
C GLN A 181 -2.17 21.25 28.85
N ASP A 182 -2.24 22.56 28.65
CA ASP A 182 -1.50 23.28 27.61
C ASP A 182 0.02 23.25 27.79
N LYS A 183 0.48 22.98 29.02
CA LYS A 183 1.92 22.89 29.35
C LYS A 183 2.55 21.53 29.05
N LEU A 184 1.75 20.50 28.79
CA LEU A 184 2.26 19.18 28.44
C LEU A 184 2.76 19.16 27.02
N THR A 185 3.88 18.50 26.81
CA THR A 185 4.37 18.11 25.47
C THR A 185 3.36 17.20 24.80
N HIS A 186 3.44 17.10 23.48
CA HIS A 186 2.53 16.23 22.75
C HIS A 186 2.67 14.76 23.17
N LYS A 187 3.88 14.30 23.39
CA LYS A 187 4.18 12.95 23.92
C LYS A 187 3.54 12.70 25.30
N GLU A 188 3.61 13.67 26.19
CA GLU A 188 2.96 13.57 27.51
C GLU A 188 1.43 13.55 27.39
N LYS A 189 0.85 14.30 26.43
CA LYS A 189 -0.59 14.26 26.13
C LYS A 189 -1.03 12.89 25.61
N VAL A 190 -0.25 12.24 24.73
CA VAL A 190 -0.50 10.87 24.25
C VAL A 190 -0.48 9.89 25.43
N LEU A 191 0.56 9.92 26.24
CA LEU A 191 0.68 9.03 27.41
C LEU A 191 -0.50 9.21 28.37
N ARG A 192 -0.90 10.47 28.64
CA ARG A 192 -2.05 10.79 29.48
C ARG A 192 -3.36 10.25 28.88
N GLY A 193 -3.58 10.45 27.59
CA GLY A 193 -4.75 9.93 26.88
C GLY A 193 -4.84 8.41 26.96
N LYS A 194 -3.73 7.70 26.69
CA LYS A 194 -3.64 6.24 26.82
C LYS A 194 -3.90 5.79 28.27
N THR A 195 -3.33 6.47 29.26
CA THR A 195 -3.54 6.15 30.68
C THR A 195 -5.02 6.28 31.07
N VAL A 196 -5.65 7.39 30.73
CA VAL A 196 -7.08 7.61 31.03
C VAL A 196 -7.95 6.61 30.28
N GLY A 197 -7.68 6.36 29.01
CA GLY A 197 -8.36 5.34 28.21
C GLY A 197 -8.29 3.95 28.86
N SER A 198 -7.10 3.54 29.31
CA SER A 198 -6.91 2.27 30.01
C SER A 198 -7.69 2.19 31.32
N LEU A 199 -7.73 3.28 32.12
CA LEU A 199 -8.50 3.34 33.34
C LEU A 199 -10.02 3.24 33.08
N VAL A 200 -10.54 3.98 32.09
CA VAL A 200 -11.96 3.92 31.71
C VAL A 200 -12.32 2.53 31.20
N GLY A 201 -11.50 1.95 30.32
CA GLY A 201 -11.70 0.58 29.81
C GLY A 201 -11.73 -0.46 30.94
N ALA A 202 -10.80 -0.37 31.90
CA ALA A 202 -10.78 -1.26 33.07
C ALA A 202 -12.04 -1.15 33.92
N GLN A 203 -12.56 0.07 34.11
CA GLN A 203 -13.82 0.25 34.87
C GLN A 203 -15.03 -0.34 34.14
N ILE A 204 -15.11 -0.19 32.81
CA ILE A 204 -16.19 -0.80 32.01
C ILE A 204 -16.12 -2.33 32.12
N LEU A 205 -14.91 -2.91 32.06
CA LEU A 205 -14.70 -4.37 32.12
C LEU A 205 -15.07 -4.99 33.48
N ASN A 206 -15.14 -4.21 34.57
CA ASN A 206 -15.55 -4.69 35.90
C ASN A 206 -17.04 -5.00 36.03
N TYR A 207 -17.86 -4.61 35.05
CA TYR A 207 -19.32 -4.78 35.11
C TYR A 207 -19.82 -5.40 33.78
N ASP A 208 -20.40 -6.61 33.83
CA ASP A 208 -20.83 -7.34 32.64
C ASP A 208 -21.82 -6.57 31.75
N ASN A 209 -22.79 -5.90 32.36
CA ASN A 209 -23.76 -5.08 31.65
C ASN A 209 -23.14 -3.87 30.94
N LEU A 210 -22.08 -3.26 31.50
CA LEU A 210 -21.32 -2.20 30.82
C LEU A 210 -20.42 -2.75 29.72
N LYS A 211 -19.79 -3.90 29.95
CA LYS A 211 -18.94 -4.57 28.99
C LYS A 211 -19.72 -4.91 27.70
N GLU A 212 -20.91 -5.51 27.83
CA GLU A 212 -21.75 -5.84 26.69
C GLU A 212 -22.19 -4.57 25.93
N ARG A 213 -22.73 -3.58 26.66
CA ARG A 213 -23.20 -2.32 26.08
C ARG A 213 -22.10 -1.53 25.35
N ASN A 214 -20.87 -1.58 25.83
CA ASN A 214 -19.74 -0.81 25.29
C ASN A 214 -18.77 -1.69 24.48
N SER A 215 -19.19 -2.82 23.95
CA SER A 215 -18.30 -3.78 23.27
C SER A 215 -17.56 -3.16 22.07
N LYS A 216 -18.21 -2.36 21.23
CA LYS A 216 -17.58 -1.63 20.11
C LYS A 216 -16.53 -0.63 20.61
N PHE A 217 -16.90 0.22 21.59
CA PHE A 217 -15.99 1.19 22.20
C PHE A 217 -14.74 0.51 22.80
N LEU A 218 -14.92 -0.59 23.54
CA LEU A 218 -13.79 -1.36 24.09
C LEU A 218 -12.89 -1.95 22.99
N GLY A 219 -13.46 -2.38 21.88
CA GLY A 219 -12.72 -2.83 20.70
C GLY A 219 -11.87 -1.71 20.10
N ALA A 220 -12.47 -0.55 19.84
CA ALA A 220 -11.79 0.63 19.31
C ALA A 220 -10.72 1.14 20.28
N LEU A 221 -11.04 1.25 21.58
CA LEU A 221 -10.10 1.66 22.61
C LEU A 221 -8.87 0.74 22.66
N ARG A 222 -9.08 -0.59 22.60
CA ARG A 222 -7.97 -1.56 22.57
C ARG A 222 -7.10 -1.36 21.33
N SER A 223 -7.71 -1.18 20.17
CA SER A 223 -6.98 -0.92 18.92
C SER A 223 -6.10 0.33 19.04
N VAL A 224 -6.64 1.44 19.55
CA VAL A 224 -5.90 2.70 19.73
C VAL A 224 -4.76 2.53 20.74
N MET A 225 -4.99 1.81 21.86
CA MET A 225 -3.96 1.60 22.88
C MET A 225 -2.75 0.79 22.37
N GLN A 226 -2.93 -0.02 21.35
CA GLN A 226 -1.87 -0.83 20.74
C GLN A 226 -1.08 -0.09 19.66
N LYS A 227 -1.53 1.08 19.22
CA LYS A 227 -0.84 1.90 18.21
C LYS A 227 0.35 2.65 18.82
N ASP A 228 1.33 2.95 17.97
CA ASP A 228 2.48 3.77 18.34
C ASP A 228 2.06 5.19 18.76
N ASP A 229 2.87 5.82 19.58
CA ASP A 229 2.53 7.13 20.17
C ASP A 229 2.40 8.22 19.10
N TYR A 230 3.22 8.18 18.04
CA TYR A 230 3.10 9.13 16.93
C TYR A 230 1.76 8.99 16.20
N TYR A 231 1.31 7.74 15.95
CA TYR A 231 0.00 7.49 15.33
C TYR A 231 -1.14 8.04 16.19
N VAL A 232 -1.13 7.72 17.50
CA VAL A 232 -2.16 8.21 18.43
C VAL A 232 -2.14 9.73 18.54
N GLY A 233 -0.94 10.33 18.52
CA GLY A 233 -0.79 11.79 18.55
C GLY A 233 -1.44 12.47 17.34
N HIS A 234 -1.23 11.95 16.16
CA HIS A 234 -1.77 12.53 14.93
C HIS A 234 -3.25 12.16 14.70
N ASP A 235 -3.65 10.92 14.89
CA ASP A 235 -5.03 10.51 14.56
C ASP A 235 -6.05 10.83 15.65
N HIS A 236 -5.62 10.91 16.93
CA HIS A 236 -6.55 11.06 18.06
C HIS A 236 -6.37 12.33 18.89
N LEU A 237 -5.31 13.11 18.67
CA LEU A 237 -5.10 14.37 19.39
C LEU A 237 -5.01 15.60 18.47
N GLU A 238 -5.04 15.41 17.15
CA GLU A 238 -5.17 16.54 16.22
C GLU A 238 -6.48 17.31 16.45
N PRO A 239 -6.45 18.64 16.37
CA PRO A 239 -7.64 19.46 16.63
C PRO A 239 -8.73 19.26 15.58
N HIS A 240 -8.36 19.00 14.32
CA HIS A 240 -9.28 18.81 13.20
C HIS A 240 -9.30 17.35 12.76
N ASN A 241 -10.49 16.79 12.66
CA ASN A 241 -10.77 15.52 11.99
C ASN A 241 -12.22 15.58 11.51
N ASP A 242 -12.43 15.44 10.22
CA ASP A 242 -13.73 15.58 9.56
C ASP A 242 -14.03 14.37 8.66
N PRO A 243 -14.45 13.24 9.27
CA PRO A 243 -14.91 12.07 8.54
C PRO A 243 -16.20 12.36 7.78
N CYS A 244 -16.42 11.66 6.67
CA CYS A 244 -17.65 11.78 5.90
C CYS A 244 -18.21 10.40 5.54
N TYR A 245 -19.50 10.32 5.21
CA TYR A 245 -20.06 9.14 4.57
C TYR A 245 -19.55 9.01 3.14
N PHE A 246 -19.46 7.80 2.62
CA PHE A 246 -19.00 7.54 1.26
C PHE A 246 -19.84 8.27 0.20
N TYR A 247 -21.18 8.29 0.34
CA TYR A 247 -22.02 9.02 -0.59
C TYR A 247 -21.74 10.53 -0.61
N GLN A 248 -21.39 11.14 0.55
CA GLN A 248 -21.02 12.56 0.62
C GLN A 248 -19.70 12.84 -0.11
N PHE A 249 -18.72 11.97 0.05
CA PHE A 249 -17.47 12.05 -0.72
C PHE A 249 -17.73 11.94 -2.22
N ASN A 250 -18.59 10.98 -2.65
CA ASN A 250 -18.94 10.82 -4.06
C ASN A 250 -19.70 12.03 -4.62
N ASP A 251 -20.59 12.66 -3.84
CA ASP A 251 -21.26 13.89 -4.27
C ASP A 251 -20.27 15.06 -4.38
N HIS A 252 -19.26 15.12 -3.51
CA HIS A 252 -18.18 16.09 -3.62
C HIS A 252 -17.31 15.87 -4.87
N LEU A 253 -17.00 14.60 -5.23
CA LEU A 253 -16.32 14.29 -6.50
C LEU A 253 -17.10 14.81 -7.71
N LYS A 254 -18.41 14.56 -7.77
CA LYS A 254 -19.29 15.02 -8.86
C LYS A 254 -19.30 16.54 -9.02
N ALA A 255 -19.22 17.29 -7.89
CA ALA A 255 -19.17 18.75 -7.92
C ALA A 255 -17.88 19.29 -8.55
N HIS A 256 -16.85 18.45 -8.67
CA HIS A 256 -15.53 18.77 -9.25
C HIS A 256 -15.23 18.02 -10.56
N ASP A 257 -16.24 17.57 -11.28
CA ASP A 257 -16.09 16.80 -12.54
C ASP A 257 -15.21 15.53 -12.41
N LEU A 258 -15.25 14.92 -11.23
CA LEU A 258 -14.58 13.66 -10.91
C LEU A 258 -15.60 12.53 -10.70
N ALA A 259 -15.14 11.29 -10.81
CA ALA A 259 -15.95 10.11 -10.61
C ALA A 259 -15.19 9.04 -9.80
N TYR A 260 -15.92 8.35 -8.94
CA TYR A 260 -15.44 7.18 -8.24
C TYR A 260 -15.29 6.00 -9.21
N VAL A 261 -14.18 5.28 -9.09
CA VAL A 261 -13.89 4.07 -9.86
C VAL A 261 -14.16 2.83 -9.03
N CYS A 262 -13.40 2.63 -7.95
CA CYS A 262 -13.56 1.55 -6.97
C CYS A 262 -12.79 1.89 -5.70
N ASP A 263 -12.95 1.12 -4.64
CA ASP A 263 -12.06 1.17 -3.49
C ASP A 263 -10.80 0.32 -3.74
N ALA A 264 -9.66 0.71 -3.20
CA ALA A 264 -8.45 -0.10 -3.23
C ALA A 264 -8.59 -1.41 -2.43
N ASP A 265 -9.55 -1.48 -1.51
CA ASP A 265 -10.06 -2.72 -0.97
C ASP A 265 -11.24 -3.20 -1.83
N LEU A 266 -10.97 -4.11 -2.76
CA LEU A 266 -11.97 -4.60 -3.71
C LEU A 266 -13.15 -5.31 -3.04
N THR A 267 -13.04 -5.75 -1.80
CA THR A 267 -14.17 -6.35 -1.07
C THR A 267 -15.31 -5.34 -0.87
N LEU A 268 -14.98 -4.05 -0.81
CA LEU A 268 -15.98 -2.98 -0.70
C LEU A 268 -16.70 -2.70 -2.03
N SER A 269 -16.01 -2.86 -3.16
CA SER A 269 -16.54 -2.52 -4.49
C SER A 269 -17.05 -3.72 -5.29
N MET A 270 -16.56 -4.92 -5.00
CA MET A 270 -16.87 -6.16 -5.72
C MET A 270 -17.59 -7.17 -4.81
N VAL A 271 -18.59 -6.70 -4.07
CA VAL A 271 -19.29 -7.46 -3.03
C VAL A 271 -19.89 -8.78 -3.52
N ARG A 272 -20.30 -8.88 -4.78
CA ARG A 272 -20.82 -10.14 -5.37
C ARG A 272 -19.78 -11.26 -5.37
N THR A 273 -18.53 -10.92 -5.61
CA THR A 273 -17.42 -11.89 -5.56
C THR A 273 -17.05 -12.23 -4.12
N TYR A 274 -17.28 -11.30 -3.19
CA TYR A 274 -16.99 -11.49 -1.76
C TYR A 274 -18.10 -12.26 -1.03
N ASP A 275 -19.37 -11.85 -1.19
CA ASP A 275 -20.56 -12.46 -0.58
C ASP A 275 -21.79 -12.25 -1.45
N GLU A 276 -22.22 -13.31 -2.16
CA GLU A 276 -23.37 -13.27 -3.07
C GLU A 276 -24.70 -12.98 -2.33
N SER A 277 -24.84 -13.45 -1.08
CA SER A 277 -26.06 -13.24 -0.28
C SER A 277 -26.22 -11.78 0.14
N ILE A 278 -25.14 -11.13 0.55
CA ILE A 278 -25.13 -9.70 0.85
C ILE A 278 -25.40 -8.92 -0.44
N ALA A 279 -24.69 -9.22 -1.53
CA ALA A 279 -24.84 -8.54 -2.81
C ALA A 279 -26.28 -8.56 -3.34
N ALA A 280 -26.95 -9.73 -3.28
CA ALA A 280 -28.35 -9.84 -3.71
C ALA A 280 -29.30 -8.95 -2.90
N LYS A 281 -29.03 -8.73 -1.61
CA LYS A 281 -29.81 -7.82 -0.77
C LYS A 281 -29.52 -6.35 -1.07
N LEU A 282 -28.24 -6.03 -1.31
CA LEU A 282 -27.83 -4.66 -1.68
C LEU A 282 -28.45 -4.26 -3.02
N GLU A 283 -28.51 -5.17 -4.00
CA GLU A 283 -29.18 -4.95 -5.28
C GLU A 283 -30.69 -4.67 -5.12
N GLN A 284 -31.36 -5.33 -4.17
CA GLN A 284 -32.75 -5.04 -3.85
C GLN A 284 -32.96 -3.67 -3.19
N LEU A 285 -32.01 -3.25 -2.34
CA LEU A 285 -32.08 -1.97 -1.62
C LEU A 285 -31.76 -0.77 -2.52
N ALA A 286 -30.76 -0.92 -3.40
CA ALA A 286 -30.25 0.14 -4.27
C ALA A 286 -29.97 -0.39 -5.68
N PRO A 287 -31.02 -0.70 -6.47
CA PRO A 287 -30.86 -1.22 -7.82
C PRO A 287 -30.13 -0.21 -8.71
N ASN A 288 -29.12 -0.66 -9.44
CA ASN A 288 -28.31 0.14 -10.38
C ASN A 288 -27.52 1.31 -9.76
N SER A 289 -27.33 1.34 -8.45
CA SER A 289 -26.53 2.37 -7.76
C SER A 289 -25.40 1.73 -6.97
N GLN A 290 -24.21 1.61 -7.57
CA GLN A 290 -23.03 1.10 -6.88
C GLN A 290 -22.71 1.92 -5.62
N VAL A 291 -22.78 3.24 -5.70
CA VAL A 291 -22.48 4.13 -4.56
C VAL A 291 -23.41 3.85 -3.38
N ASP A 292 -24.70 3.68 -3.64
CA ASP A 292 -25.65 3.39 -2.55
C ASP A 292 -25.49 1.96 -2.02
N GLN A 293 -25.18 0.99 -2.89
CA GLN A 293 -24.87 -0.39 -2.46
C GLN A 293 -23.64 -0.41 -1.56
N GLU A 294 -22.57 0.26 -1.95
CA GLU A 294 -21.35 0.36 -1.14
C GLU A 294 -21.58 1.16 0.15
N GLN A 295 -22.42 2.20 0.12
CA GLN A 295 -22.78 2.91 1.35
C GLN A 295 -23.58 2.02 2.32
N TYR A 296 -24.51 1.19 1.84
CA TYR A 296 -25.18 0.19 2.68
C TYR A 296 -24.19 -0.86 3.19
N LEU A 297 -23.22 -1.25 2.39
CA LEU A 297 -22.16 -2.16 2.80
C LEU A 297 -21.30 -1.56 3.94
N ASP A 298 -20.98 -0.27 3.89
CA ASP A 298 -20.29 0.43 4.98
C ASP A 298 -21.07 0.34 6.30
N PHE A 299 -22.41 0.44 6.26
CA PHE A 299 -23.24 0.24 7.46
C PHE A 299 -23.20 -1.20 7.99
N ILE A 300 -23.09 -2.19 7.09
CA ILE A 300 -23.00 -3.61 7.46
C ILE A 300 -21.64 -3.92 8.08
N LEU A 301 -20.55 -3.42 7.46
CA LEU A 301 -19.18 -3.72 7.85
C LEU A 301 -18.62 -2.78 8.92
N ASP A 302 -19.33 -1.71 9.27
CA ASP A 302 -18.85 -0.67 10.20
C ASP A 302 -17.54 -0.05 9.71
N THR A 303 -17.46 0.27 8.40
CA THR A 303 -16.25 0.74 7.72
C THR A 303 -15.76 2.04 8.37
N THR A 304 -14.47 2.07 8.73
CA THR A 304 -13.82 3.23 9.38
C THR A 304 -12.96 4.06 8.44
N PHE A 305 -12.51 3.48 7.32
CA PHE A 305 -11.57 4.12 6.41
C PHE A 305 -11.81 3.67 4.97
N ARG A 306 -11.81 4.60 4.04
CA ARG A 306 -11.97 4.36 2.61
C ARG A 306 -10.70 4.78 1.85
N LYS A 307 -10.41 4.05 0.79
CA LYS A 307 -9.26 4.21 -0.11
C LYS A 307 -9.76 4.33 -1.53
N SER A 308 -10.40 5.46 -1.85
CA SER A 308 -11.11 5.64 -3.10
C SER A 308 -10.17 5.89 -4.27
N ILE A 309 -10.32 5.10 -5.33
CA ILE A 309 -9.71 5.30 -6.65
C ILE A 309 -10.70 6.09 -7.48
N ILE A 310 -10.23 7.16 -8.12
CA ILE A 310 -11.08 8.12 -8.83
C ILE A 310 -10.47 8.48 -10.19
N CYS A 311 -11.32 8.89 -11.11
CA CYS A 311 -10.93 9.37 -12.44
C CYS A 311 -11.71 10.63 -12.81
N LYS A 312 -11.42 11.24 -13.95
CA LYS A 312 -12.26 12.31 -14.51
C LYS A 312 -13.64 11.76 -14.89
N ALA A 313 -14.69 12.54 -14.66
CA ALA A 313 -16.06 12.15 -15.00
C ALA A 313 -16.24 11.84 -16.49
N SER A 314 -15.44 12.46 -17.37
CA SER A 314 -15.48 12.24 -18.83
C SER A 314 -15.21 10.79 -19.26
N VAL A 315 -14.41 10.03 -18.47
CA VAL A 315 -14.07 8.62 -18.76
C VAL A 315 -14.87 7.64 -17.92
N ALA A 316 -15.64 8.09 -16.95
CA ALA A 316 -16.42 7.23 -16.04
C ALA A 316 -17.45 6.34 -16.76
N LYS A 317 -17.92 6.75 -17.95
CA LYS A 317 -18.84 5.94 -18.80
C LYS A 317 -18.22 4.64 -19.29
N ASP A 318 -16.90 4.53 -19.28
CA ASP A 318 -16.15 3.36 -19.75
C ASP A 318 -15.93 2.34 -18.62
N ILE A 319 -16.30 2.68 -17.37
CA ILE A 319 -16.18 1.79 -16.21
C ILE A 319 -17.14 0.60 -16.35
N ASN A 320 -16.60 -0.61 -16.24
CA ASN A 320 -17.33 -1.85 -16.36
C ASN A 320 -16.90 -2.84 -15.25
N PHE A 321 -17.84 -3.19 -14.38
CA PHE A 321 -17.63 -4.15 -13.29
C PHE A 321 -17.95 -5.61 -13.65
N ALA A 322 -17.89 -6.00 -14.92
CA ALA A 322 -18.15 -7.38 -15.34
C ALA A 322 -17.27 -8.41 -14.59
N VAL A 323 -16.04 -8.04 -14.25
CA VAL A 323 -15.13 -8.89 -13.44
C VAL A 323 -15.71 -9.18 -12.06
N ALA A 324 -16.45 -8.25 -11.48
CA ALA A 324 -17.09 -8.41 -10.17
C ALA A 324 -18.33 -9.31 -10.19
N ASN A 325 -18.79 -9.75 -11.38
CA ASN A 325 -19.96 -10.62 -11.51
C ASN A 325 -19.53 -12.10 -11.68
N PRO A 326 -19.71 -12.98 -10.67
CA PRO A 326 -19.33 -14.38 -10.76
C PRO A 326 -19.95 -15.12 -11.95
N ALA A 327 -21.15 -14.68 -12.44
CA ALA A 327 -21.79 -15.25 -13.61
C ALA A 327 -21.07 -14.90 -14.93
N GLU A 328 -20.32 -13.81 -14.95
CA GLU A 328 -19.62 -13.29 -16.12
C GLU A 328 -18.13 -13.65 -16.16
N VAL A 329 -17.54 -14.12 -15.06
CA VAL A 329 -16.10 -14.44 -14.94
C VAL A 329 -15.61 -15.34 -16.07
N ASN A 330 -16.45 -16.24 -16.57
CA ASN A 330 -16.11 -17.17 -17.64
C ASN A 330 -16.45 -16.65 -19.06
N THR A 331 -16.93 -15.41 -19.19
CA THR A 331 -17.17 -14.82 -20.51
C THR A 331 -15.86 -14.37 -21.18
N ILE A 332 -15.86 -14.29 -22.52
CA ILE A 332 -14.68 -13.87 -23.27
C ILE A 332 -14.19 -12.47 -22.85
N PRO A 333 -15.04 -11.45 -22.66
CA PRO A 333 -14.59 -10.13 -22.21
C PRO A 333 -13.83 -10.18 -20.88
N VAL A 334 -14.37 -10.87 -19.87
CA VAL A 334 -13.75 -10.95 -18.54
C VAL A 334 -12.46 -11.76 -18.58
N ARG A 335 -12.46 -12.93 -19.26
CA ARG A 335 -11.23 -13.71 -19.48
C ARG A 335 -10.13 -12.87 -20.18
N THR A 336 -10.52 -12.00 -21.12
CA THR A 336 -9.56 -11.10 -21.79
C THR A 336 -8.93 -10.11 -20.83
N ILE A 337 -9.71 -9.53 -19.92
CA ILE A 337 -9.20 -8.63 -18.88
C ILE A 337 -8.25 -9.40 -17.95
N VAL A 338 -8.69 -10.54 -17.41
CA VAL A 338 -7.89 -11.36 -16.47
C VAL A 338 -6.59 -11.85 -17.13
N ASN A 339 -6.63 -12.27 -18.40
CA ASN A 339 -5.45 -12.69 -19.15
C ASN A 339 -4.43 -11.56 -19.42
N SER A 340 -4.82 -10.31 -19.22
CA SER A 340 -3.94 -9.16 -19.41
C SER A 340 -3.05 -8.87 -18.21
N PHE A 341 -3.22 -9.59 -17.10
CA PHE A 341 -2.48 -9.39 -15.87
C PHE A 341 -1.39 -10.45 -15.63
N VAL A 342 -0.41 -10.05 -14.86
CA VAL A 342 0.53 -10.93 -14.16
C VAL A 342 0.17 -10.90 -12.68
N PHE A 343 0.23 -12.07 -12.03
CA PHE A 343 -0.27 -12.30 -10.69
C PHE A 343 0.84 -12.67 -9.73
N GLN A 344 0.64 -12.32 -8.44
CA GLN A 344 1.45 -12.75 -7.32
C GLN A 344 0.55 -13.37 -6.26
N ILE A 345 0.81 -14.63 -5.92
CA ILE A 345 0.13 -15.33 -4.82
C ILE A 345 0.68 -14.81 -3.49
N LEU A 346 -0.20 -14.50 -2.54
CA LEU A 346 0.14 -14.03 -1.19
C LEU A 346 -0.21 -15.04 -0.09
N PHE A 347 -0.90 -16.13 -0.42
CA PHE A 347 -1.22 -17.22 0.49
C PHE A 347 -0.21 -18.37 0.35
N ASP A 348 -0.09 -19.20 1.38
CA ASP A 348 0.80 -20.36 1.44
C ASP A 348 0.09 -21.69 1.08
N GLU A 349 0.84 -22.79 1.16
CA GLU A 349 0.30 -24.13 0.87
C GLU A 349 -0.81 -24.56 1.85
N GLU A 350 -0.87 -24.03 3.08
CA GLU A 350 -1.91 -24.38 4.06
C GLU A 350 -3.29 -23.87 3.59
N ALA A 351 -3.32 -22.77 2.87
CA ALA A 351 -4.53 -22.21 2.30
C ALA A 351 -5.10 -23.01 1.12
N LEU A 352 -4.35 -23.95 0.54
CA LEU A 352 -4.80 -24.76 -0.61
C LEU A 352 -6.01 -25.67 -0.29
N GLU A 353 -6.23 -25.98 0.96
CA GLU A 353 -7.40 -26.77 1.42
C GLU A 353 -8.75 -26.08 1.09
N MET A 354 -8.75 -24.77 0.85
CA MET A 354 -9.95 -24.02 0.48
C MET A 354 -10.47 -24.34 -0.94
N PHE A 355 -9.63 -24.89 -1.83
CA PHE A 355 -10.02 -25.18 -3.20
C PHE A 355 -10.68 -26.57 -3.29
N GLU A 356 -11.97 -26.61 -3.61
CA GLU A 356 -12.72 -27.85 -3.78
C GLU A 356 -12.26 -28.64 -5.03
N ASN A 357 -11.92 -27.91 -6.12
CA ASN A 357 -11.46 -28.54 -7.35
C ASN A 357 -9.99 -28.95 -7.22
N VAL A 358 -9.71 -30.26 -7.31
CA VAL A 358 -8.37 -30.84 -7.13
C VAL A 358 -7.38 -30.31 -8.18
N LEU A 359 -7.79 -30.17 -9.44
CA LEU A 359 -6.90 -29.64 -10.51
C LEU A 359 -6.52 -28.19 -10.27
N VAL A 360 -7.44 -27.37 -9.74
CA VAL A 360 -7.15 -25.97 -9.34
C VAL A 360 -6.17 -25.95 -8.16
N ARG A 361 -6.38 -26.81 -7.16
CA ARG A 361 -5.48 -26.96 -6.00
C ARG A 361 -4.07 -27.33 -6.44
N ASP A 362 -3.94 -28.36 -7.28
CA ASP A 362 -2.64 -28.84 -7.80
C ASP A 362 -1.95 -27.75 -8.63
N THR A 363 -2.74 -26.96 -9.39
CA THR A 363 -2.23 -25.81 -10.15
C THR A 363 -1.63 -24.76 -9.22
N PHE A 364 -2.35 -24.32 -8.19
CA PHE A 364 -1.81 -23.34 -7.23
C PHE A 364 -0.63 -23.88 -6.44
N GLN A 365 -0.63 -25.17 -6.08
CA GLN A 365 0.51 -25.81 -5.42
C GLN A 365 1.78 -25.75 -6.30
N ALA A 366 1.63 -26.03 -7.60
CA ALA A 366 2.75 -25.94 -8.54
C ALA A 366 3.24 -24.50 -8.69
N LEU A 367 2.31 -23.52 -8.81
CA LEU A 367 2.63 -22.11 -8.91
C LEU A 367 3.35 -21.57 -7.66
N ILE A 368 2.91 -21.97 -6.45
CA ILE A 368 3.58 -21.58 -5.20
C ILE A 368 5.02 -22.13 -5.16
N LYS A 369 5.22 -23.38 -5.54
CA LYS A 369 6.55 -24.00 -5.62
C LYS A 369 7.48 -23.32 -6.63
N ASP A 370 6.91 -22.73 -7.69
CA ASP A 370 7.64 -21.98 -8.73
C ASP A 370 7.75 -20.47 -8.38
N GLY A 371 7.58 -20.09 -7.12
CA GLY A 371 7.79 -18.72 -6.62
C GLY A 371 6.55 -17.83 -6.62
N GLY A 372 5.37 -18.36 -6.90
CA GLY A 372 4.07 -17.68 -6.69
C GLY A 372 3.74 -16.56 -7.68
N THR A 373 4.56 -16.32 -8.69
CA THR A 373 4.30 -15.33 -9.76
C THR A 373 3.90 -16.06 -11.04
N PHE A 374 2.80 -15.65 -11.67
CA PHE A 374 2.28 -16.33 -12.86
C PHE A 374 1.44 -15.40 -13.74
N ASN A 375 1.18 -15.81 -14.97
CA ASN A 375 0.10 -15.32 -15.82
C ASN A 375 -0.89 -16.46 -16.13
N MET A 376 -2.04 -16.12 -16.70
CA MET A 376 -3.07 -17.15 -16.96
C MET A 376 -2.65 -18.19 -17.99
N ILE A 377 -1.72 -17.87 -18.91
CA ILE A 377 -1.20 -18.85 -19.90
C ILE A 377 -0.43 -19.95 -19.17
N GLU A 378 0.44 -19.58 -18.23
CA GLU A 378 1.22 -20.49 -17.39
C GLU A 378 0.29 -21.33 -16.50
N ALA A 379 -0.63 -20.69 -15.80
CA ALA A 379 -1.59 -21.38 -14.93
C ALA A 379 -2.45 -22.40 -15.70
N LEU A 380 -2.92 -22.04 -16.91
CA LEU A 380 -3.69 -22.94 -17.76
C LEU A 380 -2.84 -24.09 -18.32
N ALA A 381 -1.55 -23.88 -18.60
CA ALA A 381 -0.65 -24.93 -19.03
C ALA A 381 -0.41 -25.96 -17.92
N ILE A 382 -0.21 -25.49 -16.68
CA ILE A 382 -0.06 -26.35 -15.50
C ILE A 382 -1.35 -27.14 -15.24
N LEU A 383 -2.53 -26.49 -15.28
CA LEU A 383 -3.81 -27.16 -15.10
C LEU A 383 -4.03 -28.27 -16.14
N LYS A 384 -3.71 -28.03 -17.41
CA LYS A 384 -3.81 -29.04 -18.46
C LYS A 384 -2.86 -30.21 -18.22
N ALA A 385 -1.62 -29.95 -17.83
CA ALA A 385 -0.66 -31.00 -17.49
C ALA A 385 -1.13 -31.84 -16.27
N ALA A 386 -1.71 -31.21 -15.24
CA ALA A 386 -2.31 -31.90 -14.11
C ALA A 386 -3.51 -32.77 -14.53
N HIS A 387 -4.37 -32.26 -15.41
CA HIS A 387 -5.51 -32.99 -15.98
C HIS A 387 -5.05 -34.24 -16.74
N GLU A 388 -4.05 -34.12 -17.61
CA GLU A 388 -3.47 -35.24 -18.38
C GLU A 388 -2.85 -36.28 -17.44
N ALA A 389 -2.09 -35.85 -16.43
CA ALA A 389 -1.46 -36.73 -15.44
C ALA A 389 -2.48 -37.48 -14.58
N ALA A 390 -3.62 -36.89 -14.27
CA ALA A 390 -4.71 -37.51 -13.55
C ALA A 390 -5.54 -38.47 -14.40
N HIS A 391 -5.30 -38.59 -15.71
CA HIS A 391 -6.12 -39.32 -16.68
C HIS A 391 -7.62 -38.98 -16.58
N ALA A 392 -7.91 -37.70 -16.24
CA ALA A 392 -9.26 -37.21 -16.11
C ALA A 392 -9.97 -37.17 -17.48
N SER A 393 -11.32 -37.23 -17.47
CA SER A 393 -12.07 -37.18 -18.71
C SER A 393 -12.05 -35.81 -19.36
N ASP A 394 -12.12 -35.74 -20.70
CA ASP A 394 -12.13 -34.46 -21.42
C ASP A 394 -13.29 -33.54 -20.97
N ASP A 395 -14.39 -34.09 -20.48
CA ASP A 395 -15.54 -33.35 -19.96
C ASP A 395 -15.24 -32.59 -18.64
N GLU A 396 -14.15 -32.94 -17.93
CA GLU A 396 -13.73 -32.30 -16.66
C GLU A 396 -12.81 -31.09 -16.88
N LEU A 397 -12.20 -30.96 -18.06
CA LEU A 397 -11.21 -29.91 -18.32
C LEU A 397 -11.83 -28.51 -18.32
N GLU A 398 -12.91 -28.27 -19.09
CA GLU A 398 -13.53 -26.93 -19.16
C GLU A 398 -14.15 -26.49 -17.81
N PRO A 399 -14.83 -27.37 -17.04
CA PRO A 399 -15.21 -27.03 -15.65
C PRO A 399 -14.03 -26.64 -14.76
N ALA A 400 -12.87 -27.31 -14.88
CA ALA A 400 -11.67 -26.97 -14.12
C ALA A 400 -11.08 -25.61 -14.56
N VAL A 401 -11.06 -25.33 -15.88
CA VAL A 401 -10.67 -24.01 -16.41
C VAL A 401 -11.57 -22.91 -15.86
N CYS A 402 -12.89 -23.11 -15.90
CA CYS A 402 -13.86 -22.17 -15.32
C CYS A 402 -13.62 -21.93 -13.83
N SER A 403 -13.33 -23.01 -13.07
CA SER A 403 -13.03 -22.93 -11.64
C SER A 403 -11.73 -22.18 -11.37
N LEU A 404 -10.70 -22.33 -12.21
CA LEU A 404 -9.43 -21.60 -12.08
C LEU A 404 -9.63 -20.09 -12.26
N TYR A 405 -10.33 -19.64 -13.31
CA TYR A 405 -10.65 -18.22 -13.50
C TYR A 405 -11.41 -17.65 -12.32
N ARG A 406 -12.42 -18.38 -11.83
CA ARG A 406 -13.19 -17.97 -10.66
C ARG A 406 -12.29 -17.83 -9.43
N ALA A 407 -11.46 -18.82 -9.14
CA ALA A 407 -10.54 -18.79 -8.02
C ALA A 407 -9.56 -17.61 -8.10
N VAL A 408 -8.98 -17.33 -9.26
CA VAL A 408 -8.10 -16.18 -9.45
C VAL A 408 -8.84 -14.87 -9.15
N VAL A 409 -10.03 -14.64 -9.71
CA VAL A 409 -10.82 -13.42 -9.48
C VAL A 409 -11.24 -13.29 -8.02
N GLU A 410 -11.70 -14.36 -7.39
CA GLU A 410 -12.06 -14.36 -5.96
C GLU A 410 -10.87 -13.97 -5.08
N HIS A 411 -9.69 -14.51 -5.35
CA HIS A 411 -8.48 -14.20 -4.58
C HIS A 411 -7.93 -12.80 -4.91
N MET A 412 -8.11 -12.27 -6.12
CA MET A 412 -7.85 -10.86 -6.41
C MET A 412 -8.70 -9.94 -5.53
N VAL A 413 -10.01 -10.22 -5.43
CA VAL A 413 -10.95 -9.42 -4.61
C VAL A 413 -10.64 -9.55 -3.11
N ARG A 414 -10.33 -10.76 -2.64
CA ARG A 414 -10.04 -11.05 -1.22
C ARG A 414 -8.61 -10.66 -0.78
N GLY A 415 -7.78 -10.15 -1.71
CA GLY A 415 -6.39 -9.78 -1.42
C GLY A 415 -5.43 -10.96 -1.29
N GLY A 416 -5.84 -12.18 -1.63
CA GLY A 416 -4.95 -13.36 -1.68
C GLY A 416 -4.06 -13.42 -2.91
N ILE A 417 -4.41 -12.66 -3.96
CA ILE A 417 -3.62 -12.52 -5.19
C ILE A 417 -3.51 -11.03 -5.54
N ARG A 418 -2.28 -10.52 -5.67
CA ARG A 418 -2.00 -9.24 -6.30
C ARG A 418 -1.96 -9.41 -7.81
N PHE A 419 -2.29 -8.34 -8.54
CA PHE A 419 -2.28 -8.34 -9.99
C PHE A 419 -1.75 -7.02 -10.55
N TYR A 420 -1.06 -7.10 -11.69
CA TYR A 420 -0.38 -5.98 -12.33
C TYR A 420 -0.50 -6.10 -13.85
N LYS A 421 -0.55 -4.96 -14.56
CA LYS A 421 -0.42 -4.95 -16.03
C LYS A 421 1.02 -5.29 -16.45
N THR A 422 1.97 -4.75 -15.70
CA THR A 422 3.39 -5.04 -15.86
C THR A 422 3.94 -5.34 -14.47
N PHE A 423 4.43 -6.56 -14.27
CA PHE A 423 4.95 -6.98 -12.98
C PHE A 423 6.20 -6.17 -12.62
N PRO A 424 6.35 -5.72 -11.37
CA PRO A 424 7.59 -5.13 -10.90
C PRO A 424 8.77 -6.07 -11.15
N VAL A 425 9.92 -5.51 -11.54
CA VAL A 425 11.07 -6.32 -11.97
C VAL A 425 11.67 -7.08 -10.81
N LYS A 426 11.42 -8.39 -10.77
CA LYS A 426 12.12 -9.35 -9.94
C LYS A 426 13.05 -10.18 -10.82
N GLU A 427 14.31 -10.24 -10.46
CA GLU A 427 15.29 -11.08 -11.16
C GLU A 427 15.85 -12.10 -10.20
N GLU A 428 15.91 -13.37 -10.65
CA GLU A 428 16.54 -14.44 -9.90
C GLU A 428 18.04 -14.23 -9.81
N TYR A 429 18.60 -14.66 -8.68
CA TYR A 429 20.03 -14.61 -8.49
C TYR A 429 20.75 -15.64 -9.37
N MET A 430 21.71 -15.16 -10.15
CA MET A 430 22.61 -16.00 -10.98
C MET A 430 24.05 -15.72 -10.57
N GLU A 431 24.77 -16.75 -10.08
CA GLU A 431 26.16 -16.61 -9.64
C GLU A 431 27.04 -16.03 -10.76
N GLY A 432 27.85 -15.03 -10.42
CA GLY A 432 28.78 -14.39 -11.35
C GLY A 432 28.14 -13.44 -12.37
N LEU A 433 26.80 -13.35 -12.43
CA LEU A 433 26.05 -12.46 -13.31
C LEU A 433 25.25 -11.42 -12.54
N SER A 434 24.71 -11.79 -11.38
CA SER A 434 23.88 -10.91 -10.58
C SER A 434 24.67 -9.91 -9.76
N TYR A 435 24.07 -8.75 -9.54
CA TYR A 435 24.59 -7.64 -8.75
C TYR A 435 23.46 -6.79 -8.18
N ILE A 436 23.76 -5.95 -7.21
CA ILE A 436 22.84 -4.98 -6.62
C ILE A 436 23.25 -3.59 -7.12
N PRO A 437 22.40 -2.89 -7.90
CA PRO A 437 22.65 -1.53 -8.37
C PRO A 437 22.87 -0.54 -7.22
N ALA A 438 23.73 0.44 -7.44
CA ALA A 438 24.11 1.43 -6.41
C ALA A 438 22.90 2.18 -5.83
N ARG A 439 21.84 2.43 -6.62
CA ARG A 439 20.63 3.10 -6.14
C ARG A 439 19.95 2.35 -4.98
N PHE A 440 19.91 1.01 -5.03
CA PHE A 440 19.34 0.19 -3.95
C PHE A 440 20.24 0.20 -2.72
N THR A 441 21.56 0.05 -2.91
CA THR A 441 22.53 0.13 -1.82
C THR A 441 22.50 1.51 -1.15
N ASN A 442 22.44 2.60 -1.92
CA ASN A 442 22.33 3.95 -1.40
C ASN A 442 21.02 4.16 -0.63
N PHE A 443 19.90 3.61 -1.14
CA PHE A 443 18.60 3.68 -0.47
C PHE A 443 18.64 3.00 0.89
N VAL A 444 19.08 1.75 0.94
CA VAL A 444 19.23 1.02 2.22
C VAL A 444 20.20 1.74 3.16
N LYS A 445 21.32 2.24 2.64
CA LYS A 445 22.31 3.01 3.41
C LYS A 445 21.70 4.29 4.01
N ALA A 446 20.91 5.03 3.25
CA ALA A 446 20.23 6.24 3.74
C ALA A 446 19.24 5.91 4.88
N ILE A 447 18.53 4.77 4.79
CA ILE A 447 17.62 4.32 5.85
C ILE A 447 18.41 3.91 7.11
N VAL A 448 19.41 3.04 6.99
CA VAL A 448 20.21 2.51 8.12
C VAL A 448 20.95 3.63 8.84
N HIS A 449 21.53 4.61 8.13
CA HIS A 449 22.37 5.67 8.68
C HIS A 449 21.61 6.96 9.06
N GLY A 450 20.35 6.87 9.42
CA GLY A 450 19.59 8.00 9.98
C GLY A 450 18.20 8.22 9.37
N GLY A 451 17.94 7.74 8.14
CA GLY A 451 16.63 7.87 7.50
C GLY A 451 15.51 7.08 8.20
N SER A 452 15.87 6.07 8.99
CA SER A 452 14.91 5.25 9.76
C SER A 452 14.10 6.02 10.81
N GLU A 453 14.53 7.21 11.20
CA GLU A 453 13.75 8.12 12.04
C GLU A 453 12.59 8.75 11.28
N TYR A 454 12.73 8.92 9.96
CA TYR A 454 11.81 9.69 9.12
C TYR A 454 10.95 8.83 8.19
N MET A 455 11.47 7.70 7.72
CA MET A 455 10.75 6.84 6.79
C MET A 455 11.12 5.36 6.97
N TYR A 456 10.24 4.48 6.47
CA TYR A 456 10.53 3.06 6.32
C TYR A 456 11.18 2.80 4.97
N GLY A 457 12.04 1.77 4.91
CA GLY A 457 12.44 1.17 3.64
C GLY A 457 11.28 0.43 2.98
N ALA A 458 11.35 0.22 1.68
CA ALA A 458 10.36 -0.54 0.94
C ALA A 458 10.99 -1.52 -0.04
N ASP A 459 10.24 -2.56 -0.36
CA ASP A 459 10.54 -3.50 -1.43
C ASP A 459 10.01 -3.01 -2.80
N MET A 460 10.15 -3.85 -3.82
CA MET A 460 9.71 -3.54 -5.18
C MET A 460 8.19 -3.35 -5.34
N PHE A 461 7.39 -3.81 -4.37
CA PHE A 461 5.93 -3.65 -4.33
C PHE A 461 5.50 -2.45 -3.51
N ASN A 462 6.46 -1.70 -2.97
CA ASN A 462 6.23 -0.63 -1.99
C ASN A 462 5.62 -1.14 -0.68
N ASP A 463 5.86 -2.41 -0.32
CA ASP A 463 5.59 -2.93 1.02
C ASP A 463 6.72 -2.49 1.96
N ALA A 464 6.36 -2.08 3.18
CA ALA A 464 7.34 -1.69 4.17
C ALA A 464 8.26 -2.87 4.51
N ILE A 465 9.56 -2.66 4.39
CA ILE A 465 10.55 -3.63 4.82
C ILE A 465 10.75 -3.47 6.34
N GLY A 466 10.58 -4.57 7.07
CA GLY A 466 10.99 -4.66 8.46
C GLY A 466 12.52 -4.48 8.59
N ASP A 467 13.04 -4.66 9.76
CA ASP A 467 14.44 -4.39 10.16
C ASP A 467 15.47 -4.59 9.04
N ILE A 468 15.89 -3.48 8.45
CA ILE A 468 17.04 -3.44 7.54
C ILE A 468 18.27 -3.23 8.41
N SER A 469 19.26 -4.11 8.28
CA SER A 469 20.43 -4.15 9.14
C SER A 469 21.72 -3.67 8.45
N GLU A 470 22.76 -3.43 9.24
CA GLU A 470 24.13 -3.18 8.73
C GLU A 470 24.68 -4.39 7.96
N GLU A 471 24.22 -5.60 8.29
CA GLU A 471 24.58 -6.82 7.59
C GLU A 471 23.96 -6.89 6.21
N ASP A 472 22.69 -6.47 6.07
CA ASP A 472 22.04 -6.31 4.74
C ASP A 472 22.85 -5.34 3.88
N LEU A 473 23.21 -4.17 4.45
CA LEU A 473 24.00 -3.17 3.74
C LEU A 473 25.37 -3.69 3.33
N LEU A 474 26.09 -4.37 4.23
CA LEU A 474 27.37 -5.01 3.93
C LEU A 474 27.25 -5.97 2.75
N PHE A 475 26.24 -6.83 2.74
CA PHE A 475 26.01 -7.77 1.64
C PHE A 475 25.75 -7.05 0.32
N MET A 476 24.89 -6.01 0.33
CA MET A 476 24.60 -5.19 -0.85
C MET A 476 25.87 -4.50 -1.41
N GLU A 477 26.73 -3.96 -0.55
CA GLU A 477 28.01 -3.38 -0.94
C GLU A 477 28.97 -4.44 -1.50
N LEU A 478 28.97 -5.64 -0.95
CA LEU A 478 29.78 -6.74 -1.46
C LEU A 478 29.30 -7.22 -2.82
N LEU A 479 27.98 -7.16 -3.11
CA LEU A 479 27.39 -7.59 -4.37
C LEU A 479 27.13 -6.43 -5.36
N ASN A 480 27.79 -5.29 -5.20
CA ASN A 480 27.62 -4.10 -6.06
C ASN A 480 27.99 -4.29 -7.54
N LYS A 481 28.60 -5.40 -7.88
CA LYS A 481 28.90 -5.90 -9.23
C LYS A 481 28.95 -7.41 -9.23
N PRO A 482 28.82 -8.07 -10.38
CA PRO A 482 28.92 -9.52 -10.49
C PRO A 482 30.23 -10.05 -9.87
N LYS A 483 30.12 -11.06 -9.01
CA LYS A 483 31.23 -11.71 -8.31
C LYS A 483 30.96 -13.20 -8.15
N ALA A 484 32.03 -13.99 -8.08
CA ALA A 484 31.92 -15.40 -7.71
C ALA A 484 31.46 -15.54 -6.25
N LYS A 485 30.58 -16.51 -5.96
CA LYS A 485 30.06 -16.86 -4.63
C LYS A 485 31.20 -16.99 -3.60
N SER A 486 32.25 -17.71 -3.95
CA SER A 486 33.42 -17.92 -3.08
C SER A 486 34.10 -16.61 -2.65
N THR A 487 34.14 -15.61 -3.52
CA THR A 487 34.73 -14.30 -3.21
C THR A 487 33.86 -13.52 -2.21
N VAL A 488 32.54 -13.57 -2.35
CA VAL A 488 31.59 -12.89 -1.46
C VAL A 488 31.61 -13.56 -0.09
N ILE A 489 31.52 -14.89 -0.02
CA ILE A 489 31.59 -15.67 1.23
C ILE A 489 32.89 -15.39 2.00
N LYS A 490 34.04 -15.35 1.29
CA LYS A 490 35.32 -15.01 1.93
C LYS A 490 35.26 -13.65 2.63
N LYS A 491 34.70 -12.64 1.97
CA LYS A 491 34.58 -11.29 2.54
C LYS A 491 33.58 -11.20 3.68
N ILE A 492 32.45 -11.91 3.61
CA ILE A 492 31.49 -12.05 4.72
C ILE A 492 32.19 -12.66 5.94
N LYS A 493 32.94 -13.75 5.73
CA LYS A 493 33.70 -14.37 6.80
C LYS A 493 34.70 -13.40 7.44
N GLU A 494 35.48 -12.67 6.62
CA GLU A 494 36.46 -11.70 7.09
C GLU A 494 35.80 -10.59 7.92
N ALA A 495 34.62 -10.11 7.50
CA ALA A 495 33.94 -8.99 8.16
C ALA A 495 33.19 -9.39 9.44
N LEU A 496 32.51 -10.53 9.44
CA LEU A 496 31.55 -10.87 10.50
C LEU A 496 32.02 -11.99 11.44
N PHE A 497 32.83 -12.93 10.96
CA PHE A 497 33.13 -14.18 11.70
C PHE A 497 34.60 -14.38 12.09
N SER A 498 35.51 -13.57 11.56
CA SER A 498 36.97 -13.76 11.83
C SER A 498 37.41 -13.28 13.20
N ALA A 499 36.65 -12.42 13.87
CA ALA A 499 36.98 -11.89 15.19
C ALA A 499 36.82 -12.93 16.32
N ASP A 500 35.95 -13.94 16.13
CA ASP A 500 35.71 -14.98 17.13
C ASP A 500 36.73 -16.12 17.00
N GLN A 501 37.83 -16.00 17.77
CA GLN A 501 38.91 -17.00 17.82
C GLN A 501 38.49 -18.32 18.52
N SER A 502 37.31 -18.38 19.16
CA SER A 502 36.82 -19.59 19.81
C SER A 502 36.28 -20.63 18.81
N GLN A 503 35.99 -20.21 17.57
CA GLN A 503 35.39 -21.03 16.55
C GLN A 503 36.43 -21.57 15.55
N THR A 504 36.19 -22.80 15.10
CA THR A 504 37.07 -23.40 14.07
C THR A 504 36.82 -22.71 12.70
N THR A 505 37.88 -22.65 11.89
CA THR A 505 37.78 -22.14 10.51
C THR A 505 36.69 -22.80 9.68
N LYS A 506 36.41 -24.11 9.92
CA LYS A 506 35.35 -24.87 9.25
C LYS A 506 33.96 -24.35 9.66
N HIS A 507 33.75 -24.05 10.94
CA HIS A 507 32.50 -23.51 11.45
C HIS A 507 32.25 -22.09 10.91
N GLN A 508 33.26 -21.22 10.95
CA GLN A 508 33.16 -19.86 10.37
C GLN A 508 32.86 -19.87 8.87
N ASN A 509 33.38 -20.81 8.09
CA ASN A 509 33.06 -20.96 6.68
C ASN A 509 31.60 -21.37 6.48
N ALA A 510 31.09 -22.32 7.27
CA ALA A 510 29.70 -22.76 7.20
C ALA A 510 28.71 -21.65 7.56
N MET A 511 29.03 -20.85 8.59
CA MET A 511 28.23 -19.67 8.97
C MET A 511 28.20 -18.63 7.85
N ALA A 512 29.35 -18.30 7.27
CA ALA A 512 29.43 -17.33 6.17
C ALA A 512 28.68 -17.79 4.92
N GLU A 513 28.66 -19.09 4.64
CA GLU A 513 27.88 -19.64 3.51
C GLU A 513 26.37 -19.64 3.79
N ALA A 514 25.93 -19.99 4.99
CA ALA A 514 24.53 -19.91 5.40
C ALA A 514 24.02 -18.48 5.29
N PHE A 515 24.77 -17.52 5.83
CA PHE A 515 24.48 -16.09 5.78
C PHE A 515 24.40 -15.56 4.34
N TYR A 516 25.34 -15.97 3.48
CA TYR A 516 25.30 -15.63 2.06
C TYR A 516 24.01 -16.12 1.38
N ASN A 517 23.62 -17.36 1.63
CA ASN A 517 22.42 -17.94 1.02
C ASN A 517 21.14 -17.23 1.52
N GLU A 518 21.05 -16.96 2.82
CA GLU A 518 19.93 -16.24 3.45
C GLU A 518 19.77 -14.83 2.84
N LEU A 519 20.85 -14.04 2.81
CA LEU A 519 20.80 -12.67 2.27
C LEU A 519 20.58 -12.64 0.76
N THR A 520 21.11 -13.61 0.01
CA THR A 520 20.83 -13.72 -1.42
C THR A 520 19.33 -13.90 -1.66
N THR A 521 18.69 -14.85 -0.96
CA THR A 521 17.25 -15.08 -1.04
C THR A 521 16.45 -13.84 -0.62
N ARG A 522 16.85 -13.19 0.47
CA ARG A 522 16.20 -11.96 0.96
C ARG A 522 16.28 -10.83 -0.07
N MET A 523 17.45 -10.55 -0.64
CA MET A 523 17.64 -9.48 -1.64
C MET A 523 16.88 -9.77 -2.95
N GLU A 524 16.75 -11.03 -3.30
CA GLU A 524 15.91 -11.47 -4.43
C GLU A 524 14.43 -11.22 -4.15
N GLN A 525 13.93 -11.61 -2.98
CA GLN A 525 12.55 -11.40 -2.57
C GLN A 525 12.17 -9.92 -2.51
N LEU A 526 13.08 -9.06 -2.03
CA LEU A 526 12.90 -7.61 -1.97
C LEU A 526 13.03 -6.91 -3.34
N GLY A 527 13.45 -7.63 -4.39
CA GLY A 527 13.61 -7.10 -5.74
C GLY A 527 14.83 -6.21 -5.93
N PHE A 528 15.88 -6.34 -5.11
CA PHE A 528 17.10 -5.56 -5.24
C PHE A 528 18.11 -6.15 -6.23
N ILE A 529 17.98 -7.41 -6.63
CA ILE A 529 18.90 -8.08 -7.55
C ILE A 529 18.63 -7.65 -8.99
N ARG A 530 19.72 -7.45 -9.75
CA ARG A 530 19.74 -7.30 -11.20
C ARG A 530 20.83 -8.18 -11.78
N SER A 531 20.65 -8.64 -13.02
CA SER A 531 21.61 -9.51 -13.70
C SER A 531 22.08 -8.88 -15.02
N LYS A 532 23.36 -9.06 -15.34
CA LYS A 532 23.86 -8.72 -16.66
C LYS A 532 23.29 -9.71 -17.67
N LYS A 533 22.48 -9.24 -18.62
CA LYS A 533 22.00 -10.07 -19.73
C LYS A 533 23.21 -10.59 -20.48
N THR A 534 23.30 -11.93 -20.65
CA THR A 534 24.26 -12.57 -21.54
C THR A 534 23.95 -12.12 -22.97
N GLY A 535 24.66 -11.08 -23.46
CA GLY A 535 24.46 -10.59 -24.82
C GLY A 535 24.75 -9.11 -25.08
N SER A 536 25.05 -8.30 -24.08
CA SER A 536 25.51 -6.91 -24.27
C SER A 536 26.99 -6.78 -23.88
N ILE A 537 27.85 -7.27 -24.77
CA ILE A 537 29.25 -6.84 -24.87
C ILE A 537 29.23 -5.56 -25.70
N SER A 538 29.30 -4.38 -25.06
CA SER A 538 29.87 -3.17 -25.65
C SER A 538 30.26 -2.22 -24.53
#